data_64ea69ddb732984d45590ca1be489f8a
#
_entry.id   64ea69ddb732984d45590ca1be489f8a
#
_cell.length_a   1.000
_cell.length_b   1.000
_cell.length_c   1.000
_cell.angle_alpha   90.00
_cell.angle_beta   90.00
_cell.angle_gamma   90.00
#
_symmetry.space_group_name_H-M   'P 1'
#
loop_
_entity.id
_entity.type
_entity.pdbx_description
1 polymer ?
#
loop_
_entity_poly.entity_id
_entity_poly.type
_entity_poly.pdbx_seq_one_letter_code
_entity_poly.pdbx_strand_id
1 'polypeptide(L)'
;AETQIPVDINLAASSTLAQQILAGARVDLFLSANTRWTRELKNRELVEKSSAILGNRLVVIVPEKHDGSIQKIQDLTKSKINYVGIGDPEGVPAGIYAKQALLNLGLWNLLEEKMVLGLDVRQVLFFVEQGEVQAGIVYKTDVAMSKGVTPVLELNANLSEPICYSLVLMKFSKKKAEQFFQYIVS
;
A
#
# COMPACT_ATOMS: atom_id res chain seq x y z
N ALA A 1 12.82 -12.64 18.92
CA ALA A 1 12.39 -14.04 18.68
C ALA A 1 12.05 -14.73 20.01
N GLU A 2 11.12 -14.15 20.74
CA GLU A 2 10.75 -14.64 22.08
C GLU A 2 9.76 -15.82 22.03
N THR A 3 9.01 -15.97 20.93
CA THR A 3 7.98 -17.02 20.83
C THR A 3 8.46 -18.34 20.22
N GLN A 4 9.63 -18.36 19.54
CA GLN A 4 10.17 -19.52 18.81
C GLN A 4 9.15 -20.18 17.84
N ILE A 5 8.11 -19.42 17.41
CA ILE A 5 7.11 -19.91 16.46
C ILE A 5 7.67 -19.70 15.05
N PRO A 6 7.86 -20.77 14.26
CA PRO A 6 8.25 -20.63 12.85
C PRO A 6 7.12 -19.94 12.08
N VAL A 7 7.47 -18.96 11.25
CA VAL A 7 6.54 -18.17 10.45
C VAL A 7 6.95 -18.21 8.99
N ASP A 8 6.06 -18.69 8.14
CA ASP A 8 6.21 -18.60 6.69
C ASP A 8 5.48 -17.34 6.20
N ILE A 9 6.17 -16.51 5.40
CA ILE A 9 5.65 -15.21 4.97
C ILE A 9 5.47 -15.22 3.45
N ASN A 10 4.24 -14.92 3.00
CA ASN A 10 3.93 -14.59 1.61
C ASN A 10 3.75 -13.07 1.48
N LEU A 11 4.47 -12.44 0.56
CA LEU A 11 4.46 -10.99 0.34
C LEU A 11 3.88 -10.67 -1.04
N ALA A 12 2.76 -9.94 -1.05
CA ALA A 12 2.13 -9.39 -2.26
C ALA A 12 1.21 -8.21 -1.88
N ALA A 13 0.58 -7.59 -2.86
CA ALA A 13 -0.48 -6.60 -2.59
C ALA A 13 -1.60 -7.24 -1.76
N SER A 14 -2.20 -6.45 -0.85
CA SER A 14 -3.30 -6.96 0.01
C SER A 14 -4.47 -7.50 -0.80
N SER A 15 -4.73 -6.96 -2.00
CA SER A 15 -5.72 -7.49 -2.94
C SER A 15 -5.40 -8.91 -3.40
N THR A 16 -4.17 -9.12 -3.85
CA THR A 16 -3.70 -10.42 -4.34
C THR A 16 -3.79 -11.47 -3.23
N LEU A 17 -3.31 -11.14 -2.03
CA LEU A 17 -3.38 -12.06 -0.88
C LEU A 17 -4.82 -12.35 -0.47
N ALA A 18 -5.69 -11.34 -0.43
CA ALA A 18 -7.10 -11.52 -0.10
C ALA A 18 -7.80 -12.41 -1.13
N GLN A 19 -7.53 -12.23 -2.42
CA GLN A 19 -8.08 -13.07 -3.48
C GLN A 19 -7.60 -14.53 -3.37
N GLN A 20 -6.33 -14.75 -3.04
CA GLN A 20 -5.81 -16.10 -2.77
C GLN A 20 -6.56 -16.77 -1.60
N ILE A 21 -6.82 -16.02 -0.51
CA ILE A 21 -7.59 -16.50 0.63
C ILE A 21 -9.03 -16.84 0.22
N LEU A 22 -9.67 -15.97 -0.55
CA LEU A 22 -11.02 -16.19 -1.09
C LEU A 22 -11.09 -17.40 -2.03
N ALA A 23 -10.00 -17.69 -2.75
CA ALA A 23 -9.85 -18.88 -3.58
C ALA A 23 -9.48 -20.15 -2.79
N GLY A 24 -9.38 -20.08 -1.46
CA GLY A 24 -9.15 -21.22 -0.59
C GLY A 24 -7.72 -21.41 -0.10
N ALA A 25 -6.82 -20.44 -0.29
CA ALA A 25 -5.49 -20.49 0.30
C ALA A 25 -5.59 -20.52 1.83
N ARG A 26 -4.90 -21.47 2.44
CA ARG A 26 -4.85 -21.62 3.90
C ARG A 26 -3.78 -20.71 4.48
N VAL A 27 -4.20 -19.72 5.23
CA VAL A 27 -3.33 -18.82 5.99
C VAL A 27 -3.84 -18.71 7.41
N ASP A 28 -2.96 -18.53 8.36
CA ASP A 28 -3.31 -18.32 9.76
C ASP A 28 -3.54 -16.84 10.06
N LEU A 29 -2.71 -15.97 9.50
CA LEU A 29 -2.74 -14.52 9.70
C LEU A 29 -2.69 -13.79 8.35
N PHE A 30 -3.42 -12.69 8.26
CA PHE A 30 -3.39 -11.80 7.11
C PHE A 30 -3.16 -10.36 7.58
N LEU A 31 -2.12 -9.72 7.07
CA LEU A 31 -1.86 -8.30 7.30
C LEU A 31 -2.32 -7.51 6.08
N SER A 32 -3.36 -6.73 6.24
CA SER A 32 -3.94 -5.91 5.17
C SER A 32 -3.61 -4.45 5.37
N ALA A 33 -3.10 -3.79 4.33
CA ALA A 33 -2.88 -2.35 4.29
C ALA A 33 -4.16 -1.55 3.95
N ASN A 34 -5.32 -2.22 3.86
CA ASN A 34 -6.61 -1.57 3.59
C ASN A 34 -7.76 -2.31 4.26
N THR A 35 -8.64 -1.57 4.91
CA THR A 35 -9.81 -2.10 5.62
C THR A 35 -10.85 -2.76 4.70
N ARG A 36 -10.89 -2.41 3.39
CA ARG A 36 -11.76 -3.02 2.39
C ARG A 36 -11.57 -4.54 2.35
N TRP A 37 -10.33 -5.00 2.26
CA TRP A 37 -10.01 -6.42 2.16
C TRP A 37 -10.32 -7.19 3.46
N THR A 38 -10.07 -6.56 4.60
CA THR A 38 -10.49 -7.12 5.90
C THR A 38 -12.01 -7.27 5.98
N ARG A 39 -12.76 -6.28 5.48
CA ARG A 39 -14.22 -6.30 5.44
C ARG A 39 -14.74 -7.40 4.50
N GLU A 40 -14.12 -7.53 3.32
CA GLU A 40 -14.50 -8.59 2.36
C GLU A 40 -14.33 -9.99 2.96
N LEU A 41 -13.22 -10.26 3.64
CA LEU A 41 -13.00 -11.53 4.33
C LEU A 41 -13.98 -11.75 5.49
N LYS A 42 -14.36 -10.69 6.21
CA LYS A 42 -15.40 -10.74 7.25
C LYS A 42 -16.77 -11.11 6.69
N ASN A 43 -17.14 -10.52 5.56
CA ASN A 43 -18.42 -10.81 4.88
C ASN A 43 -18.51 -12.28 4.40
N ARG A 44 -17.37 -12.92 4.20
CA ARG A 44 -17.27 -14.36 3.85
C ARG A 44 -17.10 -15.25 5.09
N GLU A 45 -17.25 -14.71 6.29
CA GLU A 45 -17.10 -15.42 7.56
C GLU A 45 -15.75 -16.14 7.75
N LEU A 46 -14.68 -15.63 7.13
CA LEU A 46 -13.33 -16.19 7.19
C LEU A 46 -12.50 -15.64 8.34
N VAL A 47 -12.96 -14.58 9.00
CA VAL A 47 -12.22 -13.84 10.04
C VAL A 47 -12.68 -14.25 11.44
N GLU A 48 -11.75 -14.64 12.29
CA GLU A 48 -11.98 -14.86 13.72
C GLU A 48 -11.85 -13.56 14.51
N LYS A 49 -10.71 -12.87 14.36
CA LYS A 49 -10.39 -11.59 15.01
C LYS A 49 -9.68 -10.66 14.05
N SER A 50 -9.79 -9.36 14.27
CA SER A 50 -8.98 -8.37 13.57
C SER A 50 -8.67 -7.19 14.46
N SER A 51 -7.46 -6.64 14.35
CA SER A 51 -7.02 -5.45 15.07
C SER A 51 -6.31 -4.48 14.12
N ALA A 52 -6.57 -3.20 14.27
CA ALA A 52 -5.77 -2.14 13.64
C ALA A 52 -4.48 -2.00 14.43
N ILE A 53 -3.33 -2.16 13.77
CA ILE A 53 -2.04 -2.20 14.46
C ILE A 53 -1.09 -1.06 14.07
N LEU A 54 -1.20 -0.56 12.84
CA LEU A 54 -0.31 0.47 12.30
C LEU A 54 -1.07 1.44 11.41
N GLY A 55 -0.58 2.67 11.31
CA GLY A 55 -0.94 3.65 10.29
C GLY A 55 0.18 3.88 9.30
N ASN A 56 -0.11 4.58 8.21
CA ASN A 56 0.88 5.00 7.22
C ASN A 56 0.53 6.36 6.62
N ARG A 57 1.39 6.86 5.73
CA ARG A 57 1.21 8.08 4.95
C ARG A 57 1.56 7.80 3.51
N LEU A 58 0.95 8.55 2.58
CA LEU A 58 1.40 8.58 1.20
C LEU A 58 2.45 9.66 1.02
N VAL A 59 3.44 9.34 0.20
CA VAL A 59 4.49 10.28 -0.21
C VAL A 59 4.63 10.25 -1.72
N VAL A 60 4.98 11.39 -2.30
CA VAL A 60 5.47 11.48 -3.68
C VAL A 60 6.96 11.22 -3.64
N ILE A 61 7.39 10.27 -4.45
CA ILE A 61 8.80 9.93 -4.66
C ILE A 61 9.23 10.29 -6.08
N VAL A 62 10.51 10.57 -6.22
CA VAL A 62 11.18 10.84 -7.49
C VAL A 62 12.48 10.04 -7.55
N PRO A 63 13.12 9.83 -8.71
CA PRO A 63 14.46 9.26 -8.77
C PRO A 63 15.44 10.04 -7.89
N GLU A 64 16.43 9.38 -7.31
CA GLU A 64 17.44 10.02 -6.45
C GLU A 64 18.06 11.26 -7.10
N LYS A 65 18.38 11.16 -8.41
CA LYS A 65 18.90 12.28 -9.21
C LYS A 65 17.76 12.99 -9.94
N HIS A 66 17.03 13.86 -9.24
CA HIS A 66 15.97 14.67 -9.81
C HIS A 66 16.33 16.16 -9.80
N ASP A 67 15.68 16.95 -10.63
CA ASP A 67 15.96 18.38 -10.85
C ASP A 67 15.31 19.35 -9.86
N GLY A 68 14.69 18.82 -8.80
CA GLY A 68 13.95 19.63 -7.80
C GLY A 68 12.65 20.25 -8.32
N SER A 69 12.15 19.79 -9.44
CA SER A 69 11.01 20.40 -10.14
C SER A 69 9.64 20.14 -9.50
N ILE A 70 9.54 19.16 -8.60
CA ILE A 70 8.34 18.81 -7.89
C ILE A 70 8.45 19.32 -6.45
N GLN A 71 7.74 20.41 -6.16
CA GLN A 71 7.69 21.05 -4.83
C GLN A 71 6.30 21.00 -4.21
N LYS A 72 5.27 20.78 -5.02
CA LYS A 72 3.87 20.60 -4.61
C LYS A 72 3.18 19.61 -5.50
N ILE A 73 2.11 19.01 -5.03
CA ILE A 73 1.42 17.91 -5.73
C ILE A 73 0.91 18.35 -7.12
N GLN A 74 0.53 19.61 -7.30
CA GLN A 74 0.12 20.16 -8.59
C GLN A 74 1.24 20.13 -9.63
N ASP A 75 2.49 20.08 -9.22
CA ASP A 75 3.62 20.03 -10.16
C ASP A 75 3.63 18.74 -10.99
N LEU A 76 2.94 17.69 -10.54
CA LEU A 76 2.75 16.45 -11.32
C LEU A 76 1.99 16.69 -12.63
N THR A 77 1.17 17.74 -12.72
CA THR A 77 0.42 18.06 -13.95
C THR A 77 1.26 18.78 -15.01
N LYS A 78 2.45 19.28 -14.66
CA LYS A 78 3.33 19.99 -15.60
C LYS A 78 3.70 19.13 -16.80
N SER A 79 3.95 19.75 -17.96
CA SER A 79 4.25 19.07 -19.22
C SER A 79 5.54 18.25 -19.18
N LYS A 80 6.49 18.59 -18.31
CA LYS A 80 7.74 17.83 -18.13
C LYS A 80 7.57 16.52 -17.35
N ILE A 81 6.43 16.33 -16.68
CA ILE A 81 6.08 15.07 -16.04
C ILE A 81 5.16 14.32 -17.01
N ASN A 82 5.71 13.32 -17.67
CA ASN A 82 4.98 12.50 -18.65
C ASN A 82 4.25 11.34 -17.95
N TYR A 83 4.90 10.70 -16.95
CA TYR A 83 4.40 9.51 -16.29
C TYR A 83 4.52 9.61 -14.77
N VAL A 84 3.50 9.13 -14.08
CA VAL A 84 3.42 9.04 -12.62
C VAL A 84 3.02 7.62 -12.23
N GLY A 85 3.86 6.94 -11.47
CA GLY A 85 3.59 5.60 -10.99
C GLY A 85 2.65 5.60 -9.77
N ILE A 86 1.63 4.76 -9.82
CA ILE A 86 0.78 4.46 -8.65
C ILE A 86 0.45 2.97 -8.65
N GLY A 87 0.11 2.40 -7.48
CA GLY A 87 -0.52 1.08 -7.45
C GLY A 87 -1.86 1.11 -8.19
N ASP A 88 -2.26 -0.02 -8.78
CA ASP A 88 -3.56 -0.11 -9.45
C ASP A 88 -4.70 0.26 -8.47
N PRO A 89 -5.45 1.35 -8.70
CA PRO A 89 -6.48 1.82 -7.77
C PRO A 89 -7.70 0.90 -7.66
N GLU A 90 -7.84 -0.08 -8.55
CA GLU A 90 -8.93 -1.06 -8.45
C GLU A 90 -8.66 -2.15 -7.40
N GLY A 91 -7.40 -2.37 -7.05
CA GLY A 91 -7.02 -3.44 -6.12
C GLY A 91 -5.93 -3.10 -5.12
N VAL A 92 -4.91 -2.38 -5.53
CA VAL A 92 -3.73 -2.10 -4.69
C VAL A 92 -4.04 -1.01 -3.66
N PRO A 93 -3.93 -1.27 -2.35
CA PRO A 93 -4.30 -0.30 -1.32
C PRO A 93 -3.67 1.08 -1.48
N ALA A 94 -2.37 1.17 -1.76
CA ALA A 94 -1.70 2.45 -1.97
C ALA A 94 -2.29 3.23 -3.15
N GLY A 95 -2.68 2.55 -4.22
CA GLY A 95 -3.34 3.15 -5.38
C GLY A 95 -4.75 3.63 -5.07
N ILE A 96 -5.52 2.88 -4.27
CA ILE A 96 -6.84 3.29 -3.80
C ILE A 96 -6.74 4.62 -3.05
N TYR A 97 -5.82 4.73 -2.09
CA TYR A 97 -5.62 5.97 -1.31
C TYR A 97 -5.04 7.10 -2.17
N ALA A 98 -4.13 6.80 -3.11
CA ALA A 98 -3.59 7.81 -4.04
C ALA A 98 -4.70 8.39 -4.92
N LYS A 99 -5.59 7.55 -5.47
CA LYS A 99 -6.76 7.99 -6.25
C LYS A 99 -7.69 8.86 -5.41
N GLN A 100 -8.01 8.46 -4.18
CA GLN A 100 -8.83 9.26 -3.27
C GLN A 100 -8.19 10.65 -3.03
N ALA A 101 -6.91 10.69 -2.72
CA ALA A 101 -6.20 11.94 -2.47
C ALA A 101 -6.20 12.85 -3.71
N LEU A 102 -5.93 12.31 -4.89
CA LEU A 102 -5.92 13.08 -6.14
C LEU A 102 -7.32 13.54 -6.55
N LEU A 103 -8.37 12.75 -6.30
CA LEU A 103 -9.75 13.17 -6.50
C LEU A 103 -10.13 14.34 -5.58
N ASN A 104 -9.80 14.25 -4.29
CA ASN A 104 -10.06 15.32 -3.32
C ASN A 104 -9.29 16.61 -3.61
N LEU A 105 -8.16 16.52 -4.33
CA LEU A 105 -7.40 17.66 -4.82
C LEU A 105 -7.86 18.18 -6.19
N GLY A 106 -8.81 17.50 -6.85
CA GLY A 106 -9.24 17.82 -8.22
C GLY A 106 -8.19 17.54 -9.29
N LEU A 107 -7.19 16.69 -8.98
CA LEU A 107 -6.06 16.41 -9.87
C LEU A 107 -6.19 15.09 -10.63
N TRP A 108 -7.10 14.17 -10.22
CA TRP A 108 -7.19 12.86 -10.83
C TRP A 108 -7.38 12.90 -12.34
N ASN A 109 -8.39 13.62 -12.81
CA ASN A 109 -8.71 13.69 -14.26
C ASN A 109 -7.58 14.34 -15.10
N LEU A 110 -6.74 15.18 -14.47
CA LEU A 110 -5.59 15.81 -15.13
C LEU A 110 -4.38 14.88 -15.24
N LEU A 111 -4.35 13.86 -14.41
CA LEU A 111 -3.22 12.93 -14.27
C LEU A 111 -3.54 11.54 -14.80
N GLU A 112 -4.82 11.19 -15.02
CA GLU A 112 -5.25 9.82 -15.34
C GLU A 112 -4.52 9.25 -16.57
N GLU A 113 -4.35 10.03 -17.62
CA GLU A 113 -3.62 9.62 -18.83
C GLU A 113 -2.10 9.48 -18.62
N LYS A 114 -1.57 10.05 -17.53
CA LYS A 114 -0.15 9.95 -17.17
C LYS A 114 0.13 8.79 -16.18
N MET A 115 -0.91 8.12 -15.68
CA MET A 115 -0.75 7.09 -14.67
C MET A 115 -0.16 5.81 -15.23
N VAL A 116 0.90 5.32 -14.58
CA VAL A 116 1.46 4.00 -14.82
C VAL A 116 1.10 3.14 -13.61
N LEU A 117 0.33 2.08 -13.85
CA LEU A 117 -0.22 1.25 -12.80
C LEU A 117 0.72 0.11 -12.44
N GLY A 118 1.08 0.01 -11.16
CA GLY A 118 1.85 -1.10 -10.60
C GLY A 118 0.93 -2.13 -9.94
N LEU A 119 1.30 -3.40 -10.03
CA LEU A 119 0.60 -4.50 -9.37
C LEU A 119 0.76 -4.46 -7.84
N ASP A 120 1.75 -3.73 -7.36
CA ASP A 120 1.99 -3.41 -5.95
C ASP A 120 2.88 -2.16 -5.83
N VAL A 121 3.13 -1.71 -4.59
CA VAL A 121 3.97 -0.52 -4.33
C VAL A 121 5.45 -0.74 -4.65
N ARG A 122 5.94 -1.96 -4.61
CA ARG A 122 7.35 -2.28 -4.93
C ARG A 122 7.62 -2.12 -6.41
N GLN A 123 6.66 -2.50 -7.24
CA GLN A 123 6.74 -2.26 -8.67
C GLN A 123 6.73 -0.76 -8.99
N VAL A 124 5.93 0.05 -8.28
CA VAL A 124 5.96 1.51 -8.42
C VAL A 124 7.32 2.09 -8.03
N LEU A 125 7.89 1.64 -6.89
CA LEU A 125 9.25 2.00 -6.50
C LEU A 125 10.25 1.70 -7.62
N PHE A 126 10.20 0.49 -8.17
CA PHE A 126 11.08 0.05 -9.25
C PHE A 126 10.96 0.95 -10.49
N PHE A 127 9.76 1.30 -10.92
CA PHE A 127 9.55 2.20 -12.05
C PHE A 127 10.21 3.57 -11.84
N VAL A 128 10.08 4.12 -10.61
CA VAL A 128 10.72 5.40 -10.27
C VAL A 128 12.24 5.24 -10.22
N GLU A 129 12.75 4.18 -9.61
CA GLU A 129 14.18 3.87 -9.45
C GLU A 129 14.88 3.72 -10.79
N GLN A 130 14.21 3.09 -11.78
CA GLN A 130 14.71 2.91 -13.14
C GLN A 130 14.51 4.16 -14.03
N GLY A 131 13.79 5.19 -13.53
CA GLY A 131 13.50 6.40 -14.32
C GLY A 131 12.43 6.17 -15.41
N GLU A 132 11.69 5.05 -15.35
CA GLU A 132 10.59 4.77 -16.27
C GLU A 132 9.42 5.74 -16.07
N VAL A 133 9.27 6.25 -14.84
CA VAL A 133 8.33 7.30 -14.48
C VAL A 133 9.07 8.43 -13.74
N GLN A 134 8.64 9.68 -13.92
CA GLN A 134 9.27 10.84 -13.31
C GLN A 134 8.92 11.01 -11.84
N ALA A 135 7.81 10.44 -11.39
CA ALA A 135 7.37 10.44 -9.99
C ALA A 135 6.54 9.21 -9.69
N GLY A 136 6.38 8.89 -8.42
CA GLY A 136 5.46 7.85 -7.96
C GLY A 136 4.79 8.24 -6.65
N ILE A 137 3.64 7.65 -6.35
CA ILE A 137 2.95 7.81 -5.06
C ILE A 137 2.94 6.44 -4.37
N VAL A 138 3.63 6.38 -3.23
CA VAL A 138 3.83 5.15 -2.44
C VAL A 138 3.62 5.42 -0.96
N TYR A 139 3.69 4.39 -0.12
CA TYR A 139 3.71 4.60 1.32
C TYR A 139 5.08 5.14 1.79
N LYS A 140 5.04 5.98 2.81
CA LYS A 140 6.25 6.53 3.43
C LYS A 140 7.21 5.44 3.92
N THR A 141 6.69 4.33 4.43
CA THR A 141 7.51 3.19 4.88
C THR A 141 8.24 2.48 3.75
N ASP A 142 7.70 2.51 2.52
CA ASP A 142 8.30 1.82 1.38
C ASP A 142 9.56 2.52 0.88
N VAL A 143 9.69 3.83 1.12
CA VAL A 143 10.89 4.61 0.76
C VAL A 143 12.15 4.03 1.41
N ALA A 144 12.03 3.50 2.63
CA ALA A 144 13.17 2.88 3.33
C ALA A 144 13.68 1.59 2.62
N MET A 145 12.90 1.03 1.70
CA MET A 145 13.24 -0.18 0.96
C MET A 145 14.12 0.08 -0.27
N SER A 146 14.28 1.34 -0.68
CA SER A 146 15.05 1.74 -1.87
C SER A 146 16.00 2.89 -1.56
N LYS A 147 17.19 2.81 -2.16
CA LYS A 147 18.17 3.92 -2.17
C LYS A 147 18.13 4.74 -3.46
N GLY A 148 17.40 4.28 -4.46
CA GLY A 148 17.30 4.91 -5.78
C GLY A 148 16.19 5.95 -5.90
N VAL A 149 15.44 6.21 -4.81
CA VAL A 149 14.34 7.18 -4.80
C VAL A 149 14.46 8.17 -3.66
N THR A 150 13.93 9.38 -3.87
CA THR A 150 13.86 10.45 -2.85
C THR A 150 12.41 10.85 -2.62
N PRO A 151 11.93 10.87 -1.37
CA PRO A 151 10.61 11.43 -1.05
C PRO A 151 10.68 12.96 -1.11
N VAL A 152 9.80 13.58 -1.88
CA VAL A 152 9.77 15.04 -2.06
C VAL A 152 8.55 15.71 -1.41
N LEU A 153 7.45 14.98 -1.24
CA LEU A 153 6.22 15.49 -0.65
C LEU A 153 5.55 14.41 0.19
N GLU A 154 5.05 14.78 1.37
CA GLU A 154 4.11 13.95 2.13
C GLU A 154 2.69 14.46 1.89
N LEU A 155 1.76 13.59 1.52
CA LEU A 155 0.36 13.95 1.32
C LEU A 155 -0.34 14.12 2.68
N ASN A 156 -1.18 15.14 2.78
CA ASN A 156 -1.97 15.35 3.99
C ASN A 156 -2.90 14.15 4.23
N ALA A 157 -2.93 13.66 5.47
CA ALA A 157 -3.72 12.50 5.87
C ALA A 157 -5.24 12.66 5.62
N ASN A 158 -5.73 13.91 5.57
CA ASN A 158 -7.15 14.19 5.34
C ASN A 158 -7.56 14.08 3.86
N LEU A 159 -6.61 13.82 2.96
CA LEU A 159 -6.88 13.69 1.53
C LEU A 159 -7.38 12.29 1.12
N SER A 160 -7.32 11.33 2.00
CA SER A 160 -7.87 9.99 1.80
C SER A 160 -8.49 9.46 3.09
N GLU A 161 -9.16 8.32 3.02
CA GLU A 161 -9.46 7.56 4.23
C GLU A 161 -8.18 7.28 5.03
N PRO A 162 -8.27 7.13 6.37
CA PRO A 162 -7.10 6.77 7.17
C PRO A 162 -6.45 5.49 6.69
N ILE A 163 -5.15 5.55 6.42
CA ILE A 163 -4.37 4.38 6.05
C ILE A 163 -4.14 3.55 7.30
N CYS A 164 -4.78 2.39 7.35
CA CYS A 164 -4.77 1.51 8.50
C CYS A 164 -4.35 0.10 8.09
N TYR A 165 -3.33 -0.42 8.76
CA TYR A 165 -2.94 -1.82 8.64
C TYR A 165 -3.70 -2.64 9.65
N SER A 166 -4.48 -3.60 9.17
CA SER A 166 -5.25 -4.53 9.99
C SER A 166 -4.57 -5.89 10.02
N LEU A 167 -4.20 -6.36 11.21
CA LEU A 167 -3.84 -7.75 11.41
C LEU A 167 -5.12 -8.55 11.59
N VAL A 168 -5.28 -9.62 10.83
CA VAL A 168 -6.45 -10.49 10.79
C VAL A 168 -6.04 -11.89 11.19
N LEU A 169 -6.70 -12.46 12.19
CA LEU A 169 -6.63 -13.87 12.54
C LEU A 169 -7.73 -14.61 11.78
N MET A 170 -7.36 -15.62 11.01
CA MET A 170 -8.32 -16.38 10.22
C MET A 170 -9.06 -17.42 11.08
N LYS A 171 -10.32 -17.71 10.72
CA LYS A 171 -11.24 -18.53 11.53
C LYS A 171 -10.75 -19.96 11.81
N PHE A 172 -9.96 -20.53 10.90
CA PHE A 172 -9.45 -21.89 11.04
C PHE A 172 -7.95 -21.93 11.32
N SER A 173 -7.41 -20.87 11.92
CA SER A 173 -6.01 -20.74 12.26
C SER A 173 -5.62 -21.68 13.42
N LYS A 174 -4.33 -22.03 13.46
CA LYS A 174 -3.77 -22.85 14.54
C LYS A 174 -3.66 -22.04 15.85
N LYS A 175 -3.72 -22.73 16.99
CA LYS A 175 -3.57 -22.11 18.33
C LYS A 175 -2.30 -21.25 18.47
N LYS A 176 -1.18 -21.66 17.83
CA LYS A 176 0.06 -20.87 17.82
C LYS A 176 -0.10 -19.52 17.10
N ALA A 177 -0.92 -19.47 16.05
CA ALA A 177 -1.19 -18.23 15.33
C ALA A 177 -2.01 -17.26 16.18
N GLU A 178 -2.96 -17.74 16.99
CA GLU A 178 -3.67 -16.91 17.94
C GLU A 178 -2.73 -16.33 19.01
N GLN A 179 -1.80 -17.13 19.55
CA GLN A 179 -0.77 -16.63 20.46
C GLN A 179 0.08 -15.53 19.81
N PHE A 180 0.50 -15.73 18.56
CA PHE A 180 1.27 -14.75 17.81
C PHE A 180 0.46 -13.49 17.50
N PHE A 181 -0.82 -13.61 17.15
CA PHE A 181 -1.74 -12.50 16.99
C PHE A 181 -1.81 -11.67 18.29
N GLN A 182 -2.05 -12.31 19.44
CA GLN A 182 -2.12 -11.62 20.73
C GLN A 182 -0.80 -10.89 21.07
N TYR A 183 0.33 -11.51 20.78
CA TYR A 183 1.65 -10.89 20.99
C TYR A 183 1.85 -9.62 20.15
N ILE A 184 1.34 -9.59 18.91
CA ILE A 184 1.50 -8.40 18.05
C ILE A 184 0.55 -7.28 18.48
N VAL A 185 -0.64 -7.59 18.98
CA VAL A 185 -1.66 -6.59 19.33
C VAL A 185 -1.60 -6.12 20.78
N SER A 186 -0.77 -6.74 21.63
CA SER A 186 -0.53 -6.33 23.02
C SER A 186 0.43 -5.15 23.11
#